data_24dac5d7637031d5a1cadbb7d2ca7a6b
#
_entry.id   24dac5d7637031d5a1cadbb7d2ca7a6b
#
_cell.length_a   1.000
_cell.length_b   1.000
_cell.length_c   1.000
_cell.angle_alpha   90.00
_cell.angle_beta   90.00
_cell.angle_gamma   90.00
#
_symmetry.space_group_name_H-M   'P 1'
#
loop_
_entity.id
_entity.type
_entity.pdbx_description
1 polymer ?
#
loop_
_entity_poly.entity_id
_entity_poly.type
_entity_poly.pdbx_seq_one_letter_code
_entity_poly.pdbx_strand_id
1 'polypeptide(L)'
;MTEDIYTYEVKCRTCRTKFKMQLFESHERNLFLVDKKDWYCEKCKKEYFGKETAKLVEAHQAIGFSELKGTRKMVSWGEKIRGELINKLDYLRKSLKFENDDQRELSEKAFHLFFKEWREKTEAKWWIDHRRMTVRDISKRVEEISVSIQG
;
A
#
# COMPACT_ATOMS: atom_id res chain seq x y z
N MET A 1 14.15 -23.92 30.46
CA MET A 1 14.39 -22.47 30.42
C MET A 1 13.11 -21.73 30.10
N THR A 2 12.67 -21.01 31.06
CA THR A 2 11.47 -20.22 30.89
C THR A 2 11.81 -18.96 30.08
N GLU A 3 11.24 -18.82 28.87
CA GLU A 3 11.18 -17.55 28.23
C GLU A 3 10.35 -16.65 29.13
N ASP A 4 10.97 -15.61 29.65
CA ASP A 4 10.26 -14.61 30.43
C ASP A 4 9.33 -13.81 29.50
N ILE A 5 8.11 -14.30 29.38
CA ILE A 5 7.07 -13.57 28.69
C ILE A 5 6.54 -12.51 29.64
N TYR A 6 6.89 -11.28 29.41
CA TYR A 6 6.39 -10.16 30.20
C TYR A 6 5.04 -9.71 29.67
N THR A 7 4.03 -9.71 30.52
CA THR A 7 2.70 -9.24 30.22
C THR A 7 2.48 -7.88 30.89
N TYR A 8 2.03 -6.91 30.10
CA TYR A 8 1.80 -5.54 30.58
C TYR A 8 0.37 -5.14 30.28
N GLU A 9 -0.23 -4.38 31.20
CA GLU A 9 -1.53 -3.77 30.99
C GLU A 9 -1.34 -2.43 30.28
N VAL A 10 -1.99 -2.26 29.13
CA VAL A 10 -1.97 -1.03 28.34
C VAL A 10 -3.39 -0.55 28.09
N LYS A 11 -3.53 0.73 27.80
CA LYS A 11 -4.83 1.35 27.59
C LYS A 11 -4.98 1.74 26.12
N CYS A 12 -6.09 1.35 25.51
CA CYS A 12 -6.38 1.78 24.14
C CYS A 12 -6.57 3.30 24.08
N ARG A 13 -5.86 3.94 23.17
CA ARG A 13 -5.92 5.39 22.99
C ARG A 13 -7.32 5.86 22.51
N THR A 14 -8.00 5.04 21.75
CA THR A 14 -9.30 5.41 21.16
C THR A 14 -10.46 5.17 22.11
N CYS A 15 -10.64 3.93 22.59
CA CYS A 15 -11.80 3.56 23.43
C CYS A 15 -11.49 3.54 24.92
N ARG A 16 -10.24 3.68 25.30
CA ARG A 16 -9.74 3.69 26.66
C ARG A 16 -9.90 2.38 27.44
N THR A 17 -10.21 1.31 26.76
CA THR A 17 -10.27 -0.03 27.35
C THR A 17 -8.87 -0.50 27.67
N LYS A 18 -8.69 -1.07 28.87
CA LYS A 18 -7.46 -1.69 29.28
C LYS A 18 -7.37 -3.10 28.71
N PHE A 19 -6.20 -3.48 28.21
CA PHE A 19 -5.95 -4.83 27.71
C PHE A 19 -4.50 -5.22 27.96
N LYS A 20 -4.21 -6.51 27.88
CA LYS A 20 -2.88 -7.05 28.15
C LYS A 20 -2.10 -7.25 26.87
N MET A 21 -0.84 -6.84 26.88
CA MET A 21 0.10 -7.05 25.79
C MET A 21 1.31 -7.81 26.28
N GLN A 22 1.77 -8.76 25.48
CA GLN A 22 3.00 -9.49 25.70
C GLN A 22 4.13 -8.82 24.94
N LEU A 23 5.22 -8.52 25.64
CA LEU A 23 6.42 -7.94 25.05
C LEU A 23 7.61 -8.83 25.36
N PHE A 24 8.51 -8.97 24.41
CA PHE A 24 9.56 -10.00 24.42
C PHE A 24 10.97 -9.44 24.55
N GLU A 25 11.12 -8.15 24.75
CA GLU A 25 12.41 -7.51 24.92
C GLU A 25 12.79 -7.46 26.42
N SER A 26 13.85 -6.74 26.78
CA SER A 26 14.22 -6.53 28.16
C SER A 26 13.11 -5.81 28.93
N HIS A 27 13.02 -6.05 30.23
CA HIS A 27 11.99 -5.42 31.07
C HIS A 27 12.04 -3.88 30.99
N GLU A 28 13.22 -3.30 31.00
CA GLU A 28 13.39 -1.85 30.88
C GLU A 28 12.86 -1.32 29.54
N ARG A 29 13.18 -1.99 28.44
CA ARG A 29 12.70 -1.59 27.12
C ARG A 29 11.19 -1.79 27.00
N ASN A 30 10.66 -2.85 27.56
CA ASN A 30 9.23 -3.12 27.57
C ASN A 30 8.47 -2.01 28.33
N LEU A 31 8.96 -1.60 29.49
CA LEU A 31 8.38 -0.49 30.25
C LEU A 31 8.42 0.84 29.46
N PHE A 32 9.52 1.09 28.78
CA PHE A 32 9.66 2.25 27.91
C PHE A 32 8.60 2.23 26.81
N LEU A 33 8.40 1.10 26.14
CA LEU A 33 7.39 0.95 25.07
C LEU A 33 5.97 1.11 25.62
N VAL A 34 5.67 0.56 26.80
CA VAL A 34 4.36 0.72 27.44
C VAL A 34 4.06 2.19 27.72
N ASP A 35 5.06 2.94 28.16
CA ASP A 35 4.89 4.35 28.53
C ASP A 35 4.87 5.31 27.33
N LYS A 36 5.65 5.03 26.30
CA LYS A 36 5.86 5.98 25.18
C LYS A 36 5.06 5.67 23.93
N LYS A 37 4.70 4.41 23.71
CA LYS A 37 3.97 4.02 22.51
C LYS A 37 2.46 4.17 22.71
N ASP A 38 1.76 4.59 21.66
CA ASP A 38 0.31 4.56 21.63
C ASP A 38 -0.17 3.13 21.37
N TRP A 39 -1.07 2.68 22.20
CA TRP A 39 -1.62 1.32 22.13
C TRP A 39 -3.07 1.36 21.66
N TYR A 40 -3.46 0.37 20.88
CA TYR A 40 -4.81 0.22 20.36
C TYR A 40 -5.27 -1.22 20.56
N CYS A 41 -6.48 -1.41 21.06
CA CYS A 41 -7.07 -2.75 21.18
C CYS A 41 -7.39 -3.31 19.79
N GLU A 42 -7.56 -4.63 19.69
CA GLU A 42 -7.80 -5.27 18.40
C GLU A 42 -9.04 -4.73 17.68
N LYS A 43 -10.12 -4.45 18.42
CA LYS A 43 -11.35 -3.90 17.86
C LYS A 43 -11.09 -2.56 17.18
N CYS A 44 -10.41 -1.64 17.87
CA CYS A 44 -10.10 -0.31 17.32
C CYS A 44 -9.11 -0.39 16.16
N LYS A 45 -8.13 -1.30 16.21
CA LYS A 45 -7.24 -1.57 15.08
C LYS A 45 -8.00 -2.02 13.84
N LYS A 46 -8.90 -2.98 13.99
CA LYS A 46 -9.71 -3.48 12.87
C LYS A 46 -10.59 -2.39 12.27
N GLU A 47 -11.22 -1.58 13.11
CA GLU A 47 -12.04 -0.45 12.66
C GLU A 47 -11.20 0.58 11.91
N TYR A 48 -10.03 0.93 12.44
CA TYR A 48 -9.11 1.89 11.80
C TYR A 48 -8.63 1.39 10.44
N PHE A 49 -8.10 0.16 10.37
CA PHE A 49 -7.63 -0.43 9.13
C PHE A 49 -8.77 -0.62 8.12
N GLY A 50 -9.96 -0.96 8.58
CA GLY A 50 -11.14 -1.05 7.73
C GLY A 50 -11.50 0.29 7.08
N LYS A 51 -11.45 1.37 7.84
CA LYS A 51 -11.71 2.73 7.34
C LYS A 51 -10.66 3.17 6.33
N GLU A 52 -9.39 2.94 6.63
CA GLU A 52 -8.29 3.28 5.71
C GLU A 52 -8.39 2.51 4.41
N THR A 53 -8.68 1.21 4.47
CA THR A 53 -8.89 0.38 3.29
C THR A 53 -10.08 0.88 2.47
N ALA A 54 -11.19 1.21 3.11
CA ALA A 54 -12.38 1.73 2.43
C ALA A 54 -12.09 3.02 1.67
N LYS A 55 -11.32 3.93 2.27
CA LYS A 55 -10.88 5.17 1.61
C LYS A 55 -10.03 4.90 0.38
N LEU A 56 -9.09 3.93 0.48
CA LEU A 56 -8.25 3.54 -0.64
C LEU A 56 -9.06 2.91 -1.77
N VAL A 57 -9.99 2.00 -1.45
CA VAL A 57 -10.89 1.38 -2.42
C VAL A 57 -11.69 2.44 -3.15
N GLU A 58 -12.28 3.38 -2.43
CA GLU A 58 -13.07 4.47 -3.02
C GLU A 58 -12.21 5.33 -3.96
N ALA A 59 -11.01 5.72 -3.53
CA ALA A 59 -10.08 6.49 -4.34
C ALA A 59 -9.66 5.75 -5.61
N HIS A 60 -9.40 4.45 -5.51
CA HIS A 60 -9.00 3.64 -6.65
C HIS A 60 -10.16 3.39 -7.61
N GLN A 61 -11.38 3.18 -7.10
CA GLN A 61 -12.57 3.07 -7.94
C GLN A 61 -12.84 4.35 -8.74
N ALA A 62 -12.59 5.51 -8.13
CA ALA A 62 -12.75 6.80 -8.80
C ALA A 62 -11.85 6.95 -10.04
N ILE A 63 -10.72 6.26 -10.09
CA ILE A 63 -9.80 6.25 -11.24
C ILE A 63 -9.90 4.97 -12.07
N GLY A 64 -10.96 4.20 -11.90
CA GLY A 64 -11.30 3.05 -12.75
C GLY A 64 -10.76 1.70 -12.30
N PHE A 65 -10.20 1.58 -11.10
CA PHE A 65 -9.77 0.29 -10.56
C PHE A 65 -10.92 -0.42 -9.87
N SER A 66 -10.98 -1.75 -10.05
CA SER A 66 -11.94 -2.61 -9.35
C SER A 66 -11.41 -2.95 -7.95
N GLU A 67 -12.32 -3.36 -7.08
CA GLU A 67 -11.96 -3.88 -5.76
C GLU A 67 -11.11 -5.14 -5.91
N LEU A 68 -10.07 -5.25 -5.07
CA LEU A 68 -9.17 -6.40 -5.10
C LEU A 68 -9.82 -7.64 -4.48
N LYS A 69 -9.45 -8.79 -5.01
CA LYS A 69 -9.90 -10.10 -4.54
C LYS A 69 -8.81 -10.74 -3.68
N GLY A 70 -9.23 -11.43 -2.63
CA GLY A 70 -8.33 -12.11 -1.71
C GLY A 70 -8.90 -12.13 -0.30
N THR A 71 -8.11 -12.59 0.66
CA THR A 71 -8.49 -12.50 2.07
C THR A 71 -8.55 -11.03 2.51
N ARG A 72 -9.26 -10.75 3.58
CA ARG A 72 -9.40 -9.38 4.11
C ARG A 72 -8.04 -8.71 4.35
N LYS A 73 -7.09 -9.44 4.92
CA LYS A 73 -5.73 -8.94 5.16
C LYS A 73 -4.98 -8.68 3.86
N MET A 74 -5.11 -9.57 2.89
CA MET A 74 -4.48 -9.43 1.57
C MET A 74 -5.05 -8.24 0.82
N VAL A 75 -6.36 -8.06 0.83
CA VAL A 75 -7.02 -6.92 0.17
C VAL A 75 -6.56 -5.60 0.77
N SER A 76 -6.53 -5.50 2.10
CA SER A 76 -6.07 -4.30 2.80
C SER A 76 -4.61 -3.97 2.44
N TRP A 77 -3.73 -4.97 2.47
CA TRP A 77 -2.33 -4.81 2.12
C TRP A 77 -2.15 -4.49 0.64
N GLY A 78 -2.86 -5.22 -0.23
CA GLY A 78 -2.81 -5.02 -1.69
C GLY A 78 -3.28 -3.62 -2.09
N GLU A 79 -4.34 -3.09 -1.48
CA GLU A 79 -4.82 -1.73 -1.74
C GLU A 79 -3.77 -0.68 -1.36
N LYS A 80 -3.09 -0.87 -0.24
CA LYS A 80 -2.02 0.03 0.19
C LYS A 80 -0.86 0.01 -0.80
N ILE A 81 -0.43 -1.17 -1.23
CA ILE A 81 0.65 -1.32 -2.22
C ILE A 81 0.24 -0.72 -3.56
N ARG A 82 -0.99 -0.99 -4.02
CA ARG A 82 -1.52 -0.41 -5.25
C ARG A 82 -1.46 1.12 -5.21
N GLY A 83 -1.85 1.72 -4.08
CA GLY A 83 -1.76 3.17 -3.88
C GLY A 83 -0.33 3.69 -3.98
N GLU A 84 0.62 2.99 -3.36
CA GLU A 84 2.05 3.35 -3.42
C GLU A 84 2.61 3.25 -4.85
N LEU A 85 2.24 2.21 -5.58
CA LEU A 85 2.68 2.02 -6.97
C LEU A 85 2.04 3.05 -7.91
N ILE A 86 0.77 3.38 -7.72
CA ILE A 86 0.10 4.44 -8.48
C ILE A 86 0.80 5.79 -8.25
N ASN A 87 1.21 6.08 -7.02
CA ASN A 87 1.96 7.29 -6.71
C ASN A 87 3.31 7.33 -7.42
N LYS A 88 4.01 6.20 -7.50
CA LYS A 88 5.26 6.09 -8.26
C LYS A 88 5.04 6.34 -9.76
N LEU A 89 3.95 5.83 -10.31
CA LEU A 89 3.57 6.06 -11.70
C LEU A 89 3.28 7.53 -11.97
N ASP A 90 2.52 8.18 -11.08
CA ASP A 90 2.22 9.61 -11.18
C ASP A 90 3.49 10.45 -11.10
N TYR A 91 4.39 10.11 -10.21
CA TYR A 91 5.70 10.77 -10.09
C TYR A 91 6.47 10.69 -11.40
N LEU A 92 6.55 9.49 -11.98
CA LEU A 92 7.24 9.27 -13.25
C LEU A 92 6.61 10.12 -14.36
N ARG A 93 5.28 10.06 -14.49
CA ARG A 93 4.53 10.80 -15.51
C ARG A 93 4.78 12.30 -15.43
N LYS A 94 4.76 12.86 -14.22
CA LYS A 94 4.97 14.30 -13.98
C LYS A 94 6.42 14.72 -14.16
N SER A 95 7.38 13.81 -14.00
CA SER A 95 8.80 14.11 -14.13
C SER A 95 9.32 14.10 -15.56
N LEU A 96 8.55 13.54 -16.50
CA LEU A 96 8.96 13.44 -17.90
C LEU A 96 8.88 14.79 -18.60
N LYS A 97 9.88 15.06 -19.44
CA LYS A 97 9.95 16.24 -20.29
C LYS A 97 9.97 15.80 -21.74
N PHE A 98 9.28 16.54 -22.60
CA PHE A 98 9.16 16.20 -24.02
C PHE A 98 9.69 17.33 -24.87
N GLU A 99 10.33 16.97 -25.99
CA GLU A 99 10.87 17.94 -26.95
C GLU A 99 9.79 18.48 -27.89
N ASN A 100 8.73 17.70 -28.11
CA ASN A 100 7.61 18.08 -29.01
C ASN A 100 6.32 17.39 -28.59
N ASP A 101 5.22 17.79 -29.23
CA ASP A 101 3.89 17.26 -28.93
C ASP A 101 3.72 15.80 -29.34
N ASP A 102 4.39 15.34 -30.37
CA ASP A 102 4.34 13.95 -30.82
C ASP A 102 4.88 13.01 -29.76
N GLN A 103 5.99 13.37 -29.12
CA GLN A 103 6.55 12.60 -28.00
C GLN A 103 5.61 12.58 -26.81
N ARG A 104 4.97 13.69 -26.51
CA ARG A 104 3.98 13.78 -25.42
C ARG A 104 2.80 12.88 -25.67
N GLU A 105 2.22 12.92 -26.87
CA GLU A 105 1.08 12.08 -27.24
C GLU A 105 1.42 10.60 -27.17
N LEU A 106 2.58 10.20 -27.68
CA LEU A 106 3.05 8.82 -27.60
C LEU A 106 3.19 8.36 -26.16
N SER A 107 3.78 9.18 -25.31
CA SER A 107 3.96 8.90 -23.90
C SER A 107 2.60 8.74 -23.19
N GLU A 108 1.65 9.62 -23.45
CA GLU A 108 0.31 9.55 -22.86
C GLU A 108 -0.43 8.29 -23.27
N LYS A 109 -0.32 7.88 -24.53
CA LYS A 109 -0.89 6.60 -25.00
C LYS A 109 -0.25 5.42 -24.29
N ALA A 110 1.07 5.43 -24.11
CA ALA A 110 1.79 4.38 -23.43
C ALA A 110 1.37 4.28 -21.95
N PHE A 111 1.25 5.41 -21.25
CA PHE A 111 0.76 5.44 -19.87
C PHE A 111 -0.69 4.97 -19.76
N HIS A 112 -1.53 5.34 -20.69
CA HIS A 112 -2.92 4.90 -20.72
C HIS A 112 -3.02 3.37 -20.85
N LEU A 113 -2.22 2.77 -21.73
CA LEU A 113 -2.16 1.31 -21.89
C LEU A 113 -1.57 0.63 -20.66
N PHE A 114 -0.58 1.25 -20.03
CA PHE A 114 0.00 0.75 -18.78
C PHE A 114 -1.05 0.73 -17.65
N PHE A 115 -1.82 1.79 -17.49
CA PHE A 115 -2.93 1.84 -16.54
C PHE A 115 -3.97 0.77 -16.82
N LYS A 116 -4.27 0.53 -18.10
CA LYS A 116 -5.20 -0.52 -18.51
C LYS A 116 -4.71 -1.90 -18.05
N GLU A 117 -3.41 -2.19 -18.20
CA GLU A 117 -2.82 -3.42 -17.68
C GLU A 117 -3.03 -3.55 -16.18
N TRP A 118 -2.78 -2.49 -15.42
CA TRP A 118 -2.94 -2.49 -13.97
C TRP A 118 -4.39 -2.65 -13.54
N ARG A 119 -5.34 -2.08 -14.27
CA ARG A 119 -6.78 -2.27 -13.97
C ARG A 119 -7.22 -3.71 -14.11
N GLU A 120 -6.56 -4.48 -14.95
CA GLU A 120 -6.83 -5.91 -15.13
C GLU A 120 -6.26 -6.76 -13.99
N LYS A 121 -5.37 -6.22 -13.16
CA LYS A 121 -4.78 -6.91 -12.01
C LYS A 121 -5.72 -6.80 -10.80
N THR A 122 -6.70 -7.69 -10.72
CA THR A 122 -7.75 -7.67 -9.69
C THR A 122 -7.43 -8.52 -8.46
N GLU A 123 -6.34 -9.29 -8.49
CA GLU A 123 -5.93 -10.12 -7.36
C GLU A 123 -5.00 -9.34 -6.43
N ALA A 124 -5.34 -9.27 -5.14
CA ALA A 124 -4.50 -8.62 -4.14
C ALA A 124 -3.09 -9.22 -4.11
N LYS A 125 -2.99 -10.53 -4.29
CA LYS A 125 -1.72 -11.25 -4.33
C LYS A 125 -0.76 -10.69 -5.39
N TRP A 126 -1.28 -10.34 -6.57
CA TRP A 126 -0.45 -9.77 -7.63
C TRP A 126 0.26 -8.50 -7.16
N TRP A 127 -0.46 -7.60 -6.50
CA TRP A 127 0.10 -6.35 -5.98
C TRP A 127 1.10 -6.61 -4.86
N ILE A 128 0.80 -7.53 -3.96
CA ILE A 128 1.68 -7.94 -2.87
C ILE A 128 2.99 -8.51 -3.43
N ASP A 129 2.91 -9.36 -4.43
CA ASP A 129 4.08 -9.97 -5.08
C ASP A 129 4.94 -8.94 -5.80
N HIS A 130 4.35 -7.84 -6.25
CA HIS A 130 5.03 -6.75 -6.97
C HIS A 130 5.31 -5.51 -6.09
N ARG A 131 5.21 -5.64 -4.77
CA ARG A 131 5.38 -4.52 -3.83
C ARG A 131 6.74 -3.82 -3.91
N ARG A 132 7.76 -4.49 -4.43
CA ARG A 132 9.10 -3.93 -4.56
C ARG A 132 9.37 -3.27 -5.91
N MET A 133 8.34 -3.19 -6.76
CA MET A 133 8.46 -2.52 -8.06
C MET A 133 8.92 -1.07 -7.87
N THR A 134 9.93 -0.66 -8.63
CA THR A 134 10.51 0.68 -8.56
C THR A 134 10.00 1.55 -9.69
N VAL A 135 10.24 2.87 -9.58
CA VAL A 135 9.96 3.82 -10.68
C VAL A 135 10.68 3.39 -11.96
N ARG A 136 11.89 2.86 -11.82
CA ARG A 136 12.68 2.36 -12.95
C ARG A 136 12.02 1.18 -13.66
N ASP A 137 11.46 0.24 -12.90
CA ASP A 137 10.72 -0.90 -13.45
C ASP A 137 9.49 -0.44 -14.21
N ILE A 138 8.75 0.52 -13.68
CA ILE A 138 7.58 1.14 -14.31
C ILE A 138 7.99 1.83 -15.60
N SER A 139 9.04 2.64 -15.55
CA SER A 139 9.59 3.35 -16.71
C SER A 139 9.96 2.39 -17.84
N LYS A 140 10.62 1.29 -17.51
CA LYS A 140 11.00 0.26 -18.47
C LYS A 140 9.80 -0.35 -19.17
N ARG A 141 8.74 -0.67 -18.41
CA ARG A 141 7.52 -1.24 -18.99
C ARG A 141 6.78 -0.23 -19.88
N VAL A 142 6.69 1.02 -19.46
CA VAL A 142 6.09 2.09 -20.26
C VAL A 142 6.87 2.27 -21.57
N GLU A 143 8.19 2.21 -21.54
CA GLU A 143 9.04 2.28 -22.72
C GLU A 143 8.77 1.12 -23.68
N GLU A 144 8.67 -0.11 -23.18
CA GLU A 144 8.30 -1.29 -23.96
C GLU A 144 6.95 -1.11 -24.67
N ILE A 145 5.97 -0.58 -23.98
CA ILE A 145 4.65 -0.27 -24.56
C ILE A 145 4.77 0.80 -25.64
N SER A 146 5.55 1.84 -25.38
CA SER A 146 5.79 2.92 -26.32
C SER A 146 6.41 2.40 -27.64
N VAL A 147 7.39 1.52 -27.54
CA VAL A 147 8.01 0.87 -28.70
C VAL A 147 6.99 0.02 -29.45
N SER A 148 6.15 -0.72 -28.73
CA SER A 148 5.08 -1.55 -29.32
C SER A 148 4.06 -0.70 -30.11
N ILE A 149 3.72 0.50 -29.65
CA ILE A 149 2.81 1.41 -30.35
C ILE A 149 3.44 1.91 -31.66
N GLN A 150 4.75 2.16 -31.67
CA GLN A 150 5.46 2.64 -32.85
C GLN A 150 5.70 1.54 -33.90
N GLY A 151 5.73 0.29 -33.47
CA GLY A 151 5.90 -0.87 -34.34
C GLY A 151 4.63 -1.27 -35.11
#